data_97f349bf3cf5cec561656df7d17a7fc0
#
_entry.id   97f349bf3cf5cec561656df7d17a7fc0
#
_cell.length_a   1.000
_cell.length_b   1.000
_cell.length_c   1.000
_cell.angle_alpha   90.00
_cell.angle_beta   90.00
_cell.angle_gamma   90.00
#
_symmetry.space_group_name_H-M   'P 1'
#
loop_
_entity.id
_entity.type
_entity.pdbx_description
1 polymer ?
#
loop_
_entity_poly.entity_id
_entity_poly.type
_entity_poly.pdbx_seq_one_letter_code
_entity_poly.pdbx_strand_id
1 'polypeptide(L)'
;MILNVCDSGDVLSALRIVRIAIIIIKIVVPIILIVSLMINYMSAVSSKDNDALSRANKNLVPKVISALLVFFIPTFIGLIADATSNSVDYMNCISNATSEGVNNAYKSEAKNYIETARNSLNKSDYNIAAVSIGKVQDESDKNALKNELSTVSKYITLKERINKLKTNYDEAEYKKIKNEINAISDNKIKKELLELLEKAMSSSGVNLNIQAGTFERSDYDSEMRYIEVIPEGATTNMPFVI
;
A
#
# COMPACT_ATOMS: atom_id res chain seq x y z
N MET A 1 13.14 -5.16 -5.95
CA MET A 1 12.95 -5.27 -4.50
C MET A 1 12.34 -6.63 -4.24
N ILE A 2 13.09 -7.57 -3.69
CA ILE A 2 12.53 -8.86 -3.28
C ILE A 2 11.74 -8.55 -2.02
N LEU A 3 10.41 -8.44 -2.13
CA LEU A 3 9.54 -8.41 -0.97
C LEU A 3 9.83 -9.67 -0.17
N ASN A 4 10.31 -9.52 1.06
CA ASN A 4 10.37 -10.63 1.99
C ASN A 4 8.95 -11.21 2.07
N VAL A 5 8.82 -12.51 1.84
CA VAL A 5 7.53 -13.21 1.88
C VAL A 5 6.78 -12.89 3.18
N CYS A 6 7.52 -12.56 4.23
CA CYS A 6 7.01 -12.17 5.55
C CYS A 6 6.47 -10.73 5.65
N ASP A 7 6.62 -9.90 4.62
CA ASP A 7 6.11 -8.52 4.62
C ASP A 7 4.74 -8.43 3.94
N SER A 8 4.26 -9.53 3.34
CA SER A 8 2.94 -9.57 2.72
C SER A 8 1.84 -9.74 3.78
N GLY A 9 0.84 -8.86 3.73
CA GLY A 9 -0.32 -8.90 4.61
C GLY A 9 -1.13 -10.19 4.48
N ASP A 10 -1.26 -10.72 3.26
CA ASP A 10 -1.97 -11.97 3.00
C ASP A 10 -1.22 -13.18 3.61
N VAL A 11 0.11 -13.21 3.50
CA VAL A 11 0.95 -14.25 4.11
C VAL A 11 0.90 -14.18 5.64
N LEU A 12 1.09 -12.99 6.21
CA LEU A 12 1.00 -12.81 7.67
C LEU A 12 -0.40 -13.13 8.21
N SER A 13 -1.46 -12.84 7.45
CA SER A 13 -2.82 -13.22 7.82
C SER A 13 -3.00 -14.74 7.88
N ALA A 14 -2.47 -15.48 6.91
CA ALA A 14 -2.47 -16.94 6.93
C ALA A 14 -1.64 -17.51 8.09
N LEU A 15 -0.43 -16.96 8.29
CA LEU A 15 0.45 -17.38 9.40
C LEU A 15 -0.14 -17.07 10.77
N ARG A 16 -0.98 -16.04 10.89
CA ARG A 16 -1.70 -15.73 12.13
C ARG A 16 -2.61 -16.87 12.55
N ILE A 17 -3.31 -17.53 11.61
CA ILE A 17 -4.15 -18.69 11.89
C ILE A 17 -3.29 -19.83 12.42
N VAL A 18 -2.15 -20.10 11.78
CA VAL A 18 -1.18 -21.11 12.21
C VAL A 18 -0.66 -20.80 13.62
N ARG A 19 -0.30 -19.55 13.90
CA ARG A 19 0.15 -19.08 15.21
C ARG A 19 -0.91 -19.34 16.29
N ILE A 20 -2.16 -18.99 16.03
CA ILE A 20 -3.28 -19.22 16.97
C ILE A 20 -3.43 -20.72 17.24
N ALA A 21 -3.39 -21.56 16.19
CA ALA A 21 -3.47 -23.02 16.34
C ALA A 21 -2.33 -23.55 17.20
N ILE A 22 -1.09 -23.09 17.00
CA ILE A 22 0.06 -23.48 17.82
C ILE A 22 -0.13 -23.07 19.30
N ILE A 23 -0.65 -21.88 19.57
CA ILE A 23 -0.91 -21.41 20.94
C ILE A 23 -1.98 -22.29 21.60
N ILE A 24 -3.06 -22.60 20.89
CA ILE A 24 -4.13 -23.47 21.40
C ILE A 24 -3.58 -24.86 21.72
N ILE A 25 -2.81 -25.47 20.83
CA ILE A 25 -2.18 -26.77 21.04
C ILE A 25 -1.29 -26.76 22.29
N LYS A 26 -0.45 -25.73 22.44
CA LYS A 26 0.46 -25.59 23.59
C LYS A 26 -0.26 -25.50 24.95
N ILE A 27 -1.50 -24.99 24.96
CA ILE A 27 -2.30 -24.86 26.18
C ILE A 27 -3.17 -26.11 26.40
N VAL A 28 -3.86 -26.57 25.37
CA VAL A 28 -4.88 -27.62 25.47
C VAL A 28 -4.25 -29.00 25.68
N VAL A 29 -3.13 -29.27 24.97
CA VAL A 29 -2.49 -30.61 25.08
C VAL A 29 -2.01 -30.93 26.51
N PRO A 30 -1.28 -30.03 27.22
CA PRO A 30 -0.90 -30.27 28.61
C PRO A 30 -2.11 -30.48 29.54
N ILE A 31 -3.18 -29.69 29.34
CA ILE A 31 -4.40 -29.82 30.18
C ILE A 31 -5.07 -31.19 29.99
N ILE A 32 -5.26 -31.61 28.72
CA ILE A 32 -5.82 -32.94 28.41
C ILE A 32 -4.95 -34.06 29.00
N LEU A 33 -3.62 -33.90 28.91
CA LEU A 33 -2.67 -34.87 29.45
C LEU A 33 -2.82 -34.98 30.98
N ILE A 34 -2.86 -33.87 31.72
CA ILE A 34 -3.05 -33.84 33.17
C ILE A 34 -4.37 -34.48 33.55
N VAL A 35 -5.47 -34.13 32.91
CA VAL A 35 -6.79 -34.69 33.17
C VAL A 35 -6.80 -36.21 32.90
N SER A 36 -6.21 -36.64 31.77
CA SER A 36 -6.10 -38.08 31.46
C SER A 36 -5.24 -38.82 32.47
N LEU A 37 -4.18 -38.21 32.98
CA LEU A 37 -3.37 -38.76 34.09
C LEU A 37 -4.18 -38.91 35.32
N MET A 38 -4.88 -37.88 35.79
CA MET A 38 -5.70 -37.92 37.00
C MET A 38 -6.74 -39.07 36.95
N ILE A 39 -7.45 -39.20 35.83
CA ILE A 39 -8.47 -40.23 35.67
C ILE A 39 -7.84 -41.65 35.77
N ASN A 40 -6.71 -41.88 35.08
CA ASN A 40 -6.07 -43.19 35.07
C ASN A 40 -5.48 -43.55 36.43
N TYR A 41 -4.85 -42.58 37.13
CA TYR A 41 -4.26 -42.83 38.46
C TYR A 41 -5.33 -42.94 39.56
N MET A 42 -6.42 -42.17 39.52
CA MET A 42 -7.50 -42.25 40.48
C MET A 42 -8.10 -43.63 40.50
N SER A 43 -8.31 -44.26 39.35
CA SER A 43 -8.78 -45.64 39.25
C SER A 43 -7.78 -46.66 39.83
N ALA A 44 -6.48 -46.47 39.55
CA ALA A 44 -5.42 -47.38 40.04
C ALA A 44 -5.20 -47.29 41.55
N VAL A 45 -5.23 -46.06 42.11
CA VAL A 45 -5.08 -45.84 43.56
C VAL A 45 -6.31 -46.30 44.33
N SER A 46 -7.50 -46.15 43.77
CA SER A 46 -8.76 -46.56 44.41
C SER A 46 -8.92 -48.08 44.50
N SER A 47 -8.29 -48.85 43.60
CA SER A 47 -8.38 -50.31 43.54
C SER A 47 -7.50 -51.02 44.55
N LYS A 48 -6.55 -50.37 45.24
CA LYS A 48 -5.55 -50.95 46.13
C LYS A 48 -4.76 -52.13 45.56
N ASP A 49 -4.73 -52.26 44.24
CA ASP A 49 -4.08 -53.33 43.49
C ASP A 49 -2.76 -52.82 42.88
N ASN A 50 -1.64 -53.43 43.30
CA ASN A 50 -0.31 -53.08 42.81
C ASN A 50 -0.15 -53.33 41.28
N ASP A 51 -0.89 -54.31 40.76
CA ASP A 51 -0.89 -54.59 39.29
C ASP A 51 -1.68 -53.54 38.52
N ALA A 52 -2.68 -52.92 39.14
CA ALA A 52 -3.41 -51.82 38.53
C ALA A 52 -2.51 -50.58 38.30
N LEU A 53 -1.61 -50.30 39.26
CA LEU A 53 -0.64 -49.20 39.14
C LEU A 53 0.39 -49.46 38.00
N SER A 54 0.88 -50.71 37.90
CA SER A 54 1.77 -51.13 36.84
C SER A 54 1.12 -51.01 35.46
N ARG A 55 -0.15 -51.45 35.32
CA ARG A 55 -0.95 -51.30 34.09
C ARG A 55 -1.20 -49.84 33.72
N ALA A 56 -1.51 -48.99 34.71
CA ALA A 56 -1.69 -47.56 34.52
C ALA A 56 -0.41 -46.90 33.95
N ASN A 57 0.76 -47.23 34.51
CA ASN A 57 2.05 -46.74 34.03
C ASN A 57 2.37 -47.21 32.60
N LYS A 58 2.12 -48.48 32.26
CA LYS A 58 2.32 -48.97 30.88
C LYS A 58 1.46 -48.24 29.84
N ASN A 59 0.24 -47.89 30.23
CA ASN A 59 -0.69 -47.17 29.35
C ASN A 59 -0.38 -45.66 29.26
N LEU A 60 0.35 -45.12 30.23
CA LEU A 60 0.66 -43.71 30.34
C LEU A 60 1.87 -43.30 29.49
N VAL A 61 2.92 -44.10 29.51
CA VAL A 61 4.18 -43.81 28.78
C VAL A 61 3.93 -43.49 27.31
N PRO A 62 3.19 -44.28 26.50
CA PRO A 62 2.93 -43.97 25.12
C PRO A 62 2.12 -42.69 24.92
N LYS A 63 1.18 -42.39 25.84
CA LYS A 63 0.39 -41.15 25.79
C LYS A 63 1.26 -39.91 26.02
N VAL A 64 2.16 -39.99 27.00
CA VAL A 64 3.11 -38.92 27.30
C VAL A 64 4.08 -38.68 26.13
N ILE A 65 4.63 -39.75 25.55
CA ILE A 65 5.51 -39.66 24.40
C ILE A 65 4.78 -39.02 23.18
N SER A 66 3.55 -39.48 22.90
CA SER A 66 2.73 -38.91 21.83
C SER A 66 2.44 -37.43 22.04
N ALA A 67 2.10 -37.03 23.27
CA ALA A 67 1.85 -35.62 23.59
C ALA A 67 3.12 -34.77 23.46
N LEU A 68 4.27 -35.27 23.87
CA LEU A 68 5.57 -34.60 23.70
C LEU A 68 5.90 -34.44 22.22
N LEU A 69 5.72 -35.47 21.41
CA LEU A 69 5.94 -35.36 19.95
C LEU A 69 5.07 -34.27 19.34
N VAL A 70 3.77 -34.26 19.62
CA VAL A 70 2.85 -33.20 19.11
C VAL A 70 3.27 -31.81 19.59
N PHE A 71 3.72 -31.68 20.84
CA PHE A 71 4.17 -30.41 21.39
C PHE A 71 5.43 -29.88 20.70
N PHE A 72 6.35 -30.76 20.31
CA PHE A 72 7.61 -30.39 19.68
C PHE A 72 7.50 -30.21 18.15
N ILE A 73 6.44 -30.72 17.48
CA ILE A 73 6.25 -30.59 16.03
C ILE A 73 6.47 -29.15 15.53
N PRO A 74 5.84 -28.09 16.10
CA PRO A 74 6.06 -26.73 15.63
C PRO A 74 7.51 -26.27 15.73
N THR A 75 8.22 -26.70 16.78
CA THR A 75 9.64 -26.37 16.97
C THR A 75 10.52 -27.06 15.93
N PHE A 76 10.26 -28.36 15.64
CA PHE A 76 11.00 -29.07 14.61
C PHE A 76 10.76 -28.51 13.21
N ILE A 77 9.50 -28.13 12.89
CA ILE A 77 9.19 -27.48 11.61
C ILE A 77 9.97 -26.18 11.48
N GLY A 78 10.00 -25.36 12.54
CA GLY A 78 10.80 -24.13 12.55
C GLY A 78 12.29 -24.39 12.30
N LEU A 79 12.89 -25.35 13.00
CA LEU A 79 14.29 -25.70 12.84
C LEU A 79 14.63 -26.20 11.41
N ILE A 80 13.75 -27.02 10.82
CA ILE A 80 13.92 -27.51 9.45
C ILE A 80 13.78 -26.34 8.45
N ALA A 81 12.81 -25.47 8.66
CA ALA A 81 12.60 -24.32 7.79
C ALA A 81 13.80 -23.37 7.82
N ASP A 82 14.36 -23.08 9.02
CA ASP A 82 15.55 -22.25 9.18
C ASP A 82 16.80 -22.89 8.55
N ALA A 83 16.92 -24.22 8.63
CA ALA A 83 18.03 -24.96 8.03
C ALA A 83 17.96 -25.04 6.48
N THR A 84 16.78 -24.93 5.90
CA THR A 84 16.58 -25.09 4.44
C THR A 84 16.44 -23.75 3.70
N SER A 85 16.08 -22.67 4.39
CA SER A 85 15.89 -21.35 3.76
C SER A 85 17.03 -20.39 4.13
N ASN A 86 17.93 -20.14 3.19
CA ASN A 86 19.04 -19.20 3.32
C ASN A 86 18.63 -17.72 3.48
N SER A 87 17.33 -17.38 3.54
CA SER A 87 16.90 -15.97 3.48
C SER A 87 15.60 -15.62 4.22
N VAL A 88 14.90 -16.56 4.81
CA VAL A 88 13.61 -16.26 5.48
C VAL A 88 13.65 -16.82 6.91
N ASP A 89 13.74 -15.93 7.88
CA ASP A 89 13.55 -16.25 9.29
C ASP A 89 12.07 -16.59 9.55
N TYR A 90 11.73 -17.87 9.37
CA TYR A 90 10.36 -18.37 9.45
C TYR A 90 9.76 -18.17 10.86
N MET A 91 10.59 -18.28 11.89
CA MET A 91 10.14 -18.08 13.28
C MET A 91 9.80 -16.62 13.53
N ASN A 92 10.54 -15.70 12.94
CA ASN A 92 10.27 -14.27 13.01
C ASN A 92 8.98 -13.91 12.25
N CYS A 93 8.73 -14.52 11.08
CA CYS A 93 7.45 -14.39 10.38
C CYS A 93 6.26 -14.80 11.26
N ILE A 94 6.33 -15.98 11.89
CA ILE A 94 5.26 -16.47 12.77
C ILE A 94 5.11 -15.56 14.00
N SER A 95 6.21 -15.06 14.57
CA SER A 95 6.17 -14.16 15.73
C SER A 95 5.51 -12.83 15.39
N ASN A 96 5.74 -12.32 14.17
CA ASN A 96 5.17 -11.08 13.65
C ASN A 96 3.73 -11.24 13.12
N ALA A 97 3.23 -12.47 12.96
CA ALA A 97 1.86 -12.75 12.52
C ALA A 97 0.83 -12.49 13.64
N THR A 98 0.85 -11.27 14.18
CA THR A 98 -0.12 -10.71 15.13
C THR A 98 -1.21 -9.94 14.39
N SER A 99 -2.27 -9.52 15.08
CA SER A 99 -3.26 -8.59 14.50
C SER A 99 -2.61 -7.29 14.05
N GLU A 100 -1.72 -6.76 14.87
CA GLU A 100 -0.97 -5.53 14.58
C GLU A 100 0.01 -5.73 13.42
N GLY A 101 0.78 -6.82 13.41
CA GLY A 101 1.71 -7.13 12.32
C GLY A 101 1.01 -7.27 10.96
N VAL A 102 -0.14 -7.95 10.94
CA VAL A 102 -0.99 -8.07 9.73
C VAL A 102 -1.49 -6.70 9.29
N ASN A 103 -1.99 -5.87 10.22
CA ASN A 103 -2.45 -4.52 9.89
C ASN A 103 -1.31 -3.65 9.33
N ASN A 104 -0.13 -3.70 9.95
CA ASN A 104 1.04 -2.94 9.51
C ASN A 104 1.51 -3.36 8.11
N ALA A 105 1.46 -4.66 7.79
CA ALA A 105 1.79 -5.16 6.46
C ALA A 105 0.79 -4.64 5.41
N TYR A 106 -0.50 -4.76 5.64
CA TYR A 106 -1.52 -4.21 4.73
C TYR A 106 -1.43 -2.69 4.57
N LYS A 107 -1.12 -1.98 5.66
CA LYS A 107 -0.88 -0.53 5.63
C LYS A 107 0.32 -0.18 4.76
N SER A 108 1.41 -0.93 4.87
CA SER A 108 2.61 -0.74 4.06
C SER A 108 2.34 -1.04 2.58
N GLU A 109 1.66 -2.13 2.28
CA GLU A 109 1.24 -2.48 0.91
C GLU A 109 0.35 -1.39 0.31
N ALA A 110 -0.65 -0.91 1.06
CA ALA A 110 -1.55 0.14 0.60
C ALA A 110 -0.80 1.46 0.30
N LYS A 111 0.18 1.84 1.14
CA LYS A 111 1.04 3.00 0.88
C LYS A 111 1.83 2.85 -0.42
N ASN A 112 2.40 1.67 -0.66
CA ASN A 112 3.15 1.41 -1.90
C ASN A 112 2.24 1.53 -3.13
N TYR A 113 1.01 1.04 -3.08
CA TYR A 113 0.04 1.19 -4.17
C TYR A 113 -0.43 2.63 -4.36
N ILE A 114 -0.61 3.39 -3.26
CA ILE A 114 -0.91 4.82 -3.34
C ILE A 114 0.23 5.57 -4.03
N GLU A 115 1.48 5.27 -3.68
CA GLU A 115 2.65 5.88 -4.30
C GLU A 115 2.76 5.50 -5.80
N THR A 116 2.46 4.26 -6.14
CA THR A 116 2.37 3.81 -7.54
C THR A 116 1.30 4.59 -8.30
N ALA A 117 0.10 4.72 -7.74
CA ALA A 117 -0.99 5.50 -8.33
C ALA A 117 -0.65 6.99 -8.45
N ARG A 118 0.08 7.55 -7.47
CA ARG A 118 0.57 8.92 -7.49
C ARG A 118 1.58 9.16 -8.60
N ASN A 119 2.51 8.23 -8.81
CA ASN A 119 3.54 8.34 -9.84
C ASN A 119 3.00 8.09 -11.26
N SER A 120 2.01 7.22 -11.42
CA SER A 120 1.44 6.89 -12.74
C SER A 120 0.32 7.84 -13.17
N LEU A 121 -0.38 8.44 -12.20
CA LEU A 121 -1.62 9.19 -12.39
C LEU A 121 -2.62 8.42 -13.28
N ASN A 122 -2.77 7.13 -13.00
CA ASN A 122 -3.59 6.19 -13.76
C ASN A 122 -4.75 5.68 -12.89
N LYS A 123 -5.94 5.62 -13.46
CA LYS A 123 -7.15 5.15 -12.78
C LYS A 123 -7.09 3.66 -12.39
N SER A 124 -6.37 2.83 -13.16
CA SER A 124 -6.17 1.43 -12.82
C SER A 124 -5.38 1.28 -11.51
N ASP A 125 -4.26 2.00 -11.38
CA ASP A 125 -3.41 1.94 -10.18
C ASP A 125 -4.12 2.54 -8.97
N TYR A 126 -4.93 3.59 -9.18
CA TYR A 126 -5.82 4.14 -8.16
C TYR A 126 -6.80 3.07 -7.63
N ASN A 127 -7.42 2.30 -8.51
CA ASN A 127 -8.35 1.25 -8.11
C ASN A 127 -7.64 0.14 -7.32
N ILE A 128 -6.42 -0.24 -7.71
CA ILE A 128 -5.60 -1.21 -6.97
C ILE A 128 -5.30 -0.68 -5.57
N ALA A 129 -4.88 0.58 -5.44
CA ALA A 129 -4.65 1.22 -4.16
C ALA A 129 -5.92 1.24 -3.28
N ALA A 130 -7.08 1.56 -3.86
CA ALA A 130 -8.37 1.56 -3.16
C ALA A 130 -8.74 0.17 -2.61
N VAL A 131 -8.53 -0.88 -3.40
CA VAL A 131 -8.74 -2.28 -2.96
C VAL A 131 -7.78 -2.65 -1.85
N SER A 132 -6.50 -2.26 -1.95
CA SER A 132 -5.50 -2.55 -0.93
C SER A 132 -5.82 -1.85 0.40
N ILE A 133 -6.29 -0.60 0.38
CA ILE A 133 -6.78 0.10 1.58
C ILE A 133 -7.93 -0.67 2.25
N GLY A 134 -8.79 -1.32 1.46
CA GLY A 134 -9.87 -2.14 1.98
C GLY A 134 -9.42 -3.26 2.92
N LYS A 135 -8.21 -3.80 2.74
CA LYS A 135 -7.61 -4.86 3.56
C LYS A 135 -7.08 -4.37 4.92
N VAL A 136 -6.80 -3.08 5.07
CA VAL A 136 -6.32 -2.49 6.34
C VAL A 136 -7.39 -2.64 7.40
N GLN A 137 -7.02 -3.16 8.58
CA GLN A 137 -7.97 -3.53 9.62
C GLN A 137 -8.28 -2.39 10.58
N ASP A 138 -7.28 -1.55 10.87
CA ASP A 138 -7.44 -0.38 11.73
C ASP A 138 -8.17 0.75 10.99
N GLU A 139 -9.28 1.22 11.53
CA GLU A 139 -10.11 2.25 10.88
C GLU A 139 -9.43 3.63 10.83
N SER A 140 -8.58 3.96 11.80
CA SER A 140 -7.81 5.22 11.79
C SER A 140 -6.81 5.22 10.65
N ASP A 141 -6.03 4.12 10.52
CA ASP A 141 -5.08 3.93 9.43
C ASP A 141 -5.78 3.93 8.06
N LYS A 142 -6.90 3.21 7.96
CA LYS A 142 -7.72 3.14 6.75
C LYS A 142 -8.21 4.52 6.31
N ASN A 143 -8.69 5.33 7.24
CA ASN A 143 -9.18 6.68 6.95
C ASN A 143 -8.04 7.63 6.54
N ALA A 144 -6.88 7.54 7.18
CA ALA A 144 -5.69 8.29 6.79
C ALA A 144 -5.28 7.97 5.34
N LEU A 145 -5.23 6.69 4.97
CA LEU A 145 -4.89 6.23 3.61
C LEU A 145 -5.93 6.64 2.58
N LYS A 146 -7.23 6.60 2.92
CA LYS A 146 -8.31 7.11 2.05
C LYS A 146 -8.15 8.60 1.75
N ASN A 147 -7.78 9.40 2.75
CA ASN A 147 -7.53 10.83 2.59
C ASN A 147 -6.34 11.07 1.65
N GLU A 148 -5.27 10.30 1.83
CA GLU A 148 -4.11 10.37 0.95
C GLU A 148 -4.47 9.98 -0.50
N LEU A 149 -5.21 8.88 -0.68
CA LEU A 149 -5.68 8.44 -1.99
C LEU A 149 -6.64 9.45 -2.64
N SER A 150 -7.46 10.17 -1.85
CA SER A 150 -8.35 11.21 -2.37
C SER A 150 -7.58 12.35 -3.03
N THR A 151 -6.38 12.66 -2.53
CA THR A 151 -5.48 13.65 -3.14
C THR A 151 -4.97 13.17 -4.50
N VAL A 152 -4.62 11.88 -4.62
CA VAL A 152 -4.23 11.27 -5.91
C VAL A 152 -5.39 11.31 -6.91
N SER A 153 -6.62 11.10 -6.46
CA SER A 153 -7.83 11.23 -7.30
C SER A 153 -7.95 12.62 -7.94
N LYS A 154 -7.67 13.68 -7.18
CA LYS A 154 -7.67 15.05 -7.71
C LYS A 154 -6.63 15.23 -8.82
N TYR A 155 -5.44 14.67 -8.65
CA TYR A 155 -4.38 14.74 -9.67
C TYR A 155 -4.75 13.98 -10.94
N ILE A 156 -5.36 12.80 -10.81
CA ILE A 156 -5.88 12.02 -11.95
C ILE A 156 -6.94 12.82 -12.69
N THR A 157 -7.87 13.44 -11.97
CA THR A 157 -8.92 14.28 -12.56
C THR A 157 -8.31 15.48 -13.31
N LEU A 158 -7.29 16.13 -12.75
CA LEU A 158 -6.57 17.20 -13.44
C LEU A 158 -5.93 16.70 -14.74
N LYS A 159 -5.25 15.57 -14.72
CA LYS A 159 -4.66 14.94 -15.92
C LYS A 159 -5.72 14.62 -16.99
N GLU A 160 -6.89 14.11 -16.58
CA GLU A 160 -8.00 13.85 -17.51
C GLU A 160 -8.53 15.15 -18.13
N ARG A 161 -8.68 16.22 -17.34
CA ARG A 161 -9.10 17.55 -17.82
C ARG A 161 -8.07 18.15 -18.78
N ILE A 162 -6.78 18.04 -18.47
CA ILE A 162 -5.69 18.45 -19.37
C ILE A 162 -5.77 17.69 -20.70
N ASN A 163 -6.02 16.37 -20.66
CA ASN A 163 -6.13 15.59 -21.88
C ASN A 163 -7.33 16.00 -22.74
N LYS A 164 -8.43 16.48 -22.14
CA LYS A 164 -9.58 17.00 -22.88
C LYS A 164 -9.24 18.33 -23.59
N LEU A 165 -8.40 19.16 -23.00
CA LEU A 165 -7.95 20.42 -23.65
C LEU A 165 -7.17 20.19 -24.94
N LYS A 166 -6.54 19.02 -25.14
CA LYS A 166 -5.84 18.67 -26.39
C LYS A 166 -6.80 18.60 -27.59
N THR A 167 -8.03 18.20 -27.36
CA THR A 167 -9.05 18.00 -28.42
C THR A 167 -10.04 19.15 -28.49
N ASN A 168 -10.27 19.82 -27.38
CA ASN A 168 -11.20 20.94 -27.29
C ASN A 168 -10.62 21.99 -26.34
N TYR A 169 -9.90 22.96 -26.93
CA TYR A 169 -9.28 24.01 -26.13
C TYR A 169 -10.33 25.00 -25.61
N ASP A 170 -10.29 25.26 -24.31
CA ASP A 170 -11.07 26.28 -23.61
C ASP A 170 -10.13 27.07 -22.69
N GLU A 171 -10.00 28.37 -22.97
CA GLU A 171 -9.11 29.26 -22.22
C GLU A 171 -9.53 29.40 -20.75
N ALA A 172 -10.81 29.44 -20.47
CA ALA A 172 -11.31 29.56 -19.10
C ALA A 172 -10.96 28.30 -18.29
N GLU A 173 -11.15 27.13 -18.90
CA GLU A 173 -10.77 25.84 -18.31
C GLU A 173 -9.25 25.71 -18.13
N TYR A 174 -8.46 26.17 -19.12
CA TYR A 174 -7.00 26.22 -19.01
C TYR A 174 -6.54 27.04 -17.79
N LYS A 175 -7.05 28.28 -17.64
CA LYS A 175 -6.71 29.14 -16.51
C LYS A 175 -7.10 28.50 -15.16
N LYS A 176 -8.26 27.85 -15.11
CA LYS A 176 -8.72 27.15 -13.93
C LYS A 176 -7.81 25.98 -13.57
N ILE A 177 -7.47 25.11 -14.52
CA ILE A 177 -6.55 23.99 -14.33
C ILE A 177 -5.18 24.50 -13.87
N LYS A 178 -4.63 25.52 -14.51
CA LYS A 178 -3.33 26.13 -14.16
C LYS A 178 -3.31 26.62 -12.71
N ASN A 179 -4.37 27.28 -12.25
CA ASN A 179 -4.49 27.74 -10.88
C ASN A 179 -4.58 26.55 -9.89
N GLU A 180 -5.36 25.52 -10.22
CA GLU A 180 -5.45 24.31 -9.39
C GLU A 180 -4.10 23.58 -9.30
N ILE A 181 -3.34 23.48 -10.40
CA ILE A 181 -1.99 22.90 -10.39
C ILE A 181 -1.04 23.74 -9.55
N ASN A 182 -1.11 25.06 -9.63
CA ASN A 182 -0.26 25.95 -8.85
C ASN A 182 -0.48 25.83 -7.34
N ALA A 183 -1.66 25.45 -6.92
CA ALA A 183 -2.02 25.19 -5.50
C ALA A 183 -1.51 23.82 -4.99
N ILE A 184 -0.96 22.96 -5.86
CA ILE A 184 -0.40 21.65 -5.46
C ILE A 184 0.91 21.88 -4.71
N SER A 185 1.02 21.28 -3.52
CA SER A 185 2.23 21.32 -2.68
C SER A 185 3.31 20.31 -3.10
N ASP A 186 2.93 19.23 -3.80
CA ASP A 186 3.85 18.22 -4.32
C ASP A 186 4.54 18.76 -5.58
N ASN A 187 5.79 19.19 -5.43
CA ASN A 187 6.56 19.82 -6.52
C ASN A 187 6.78 18.90 -7.72
N LYS A 188 6.90 17.57 -7.52
CA LYS A 188 7.09 16.61 -8.60
C LYS A 188 5.83 16.50 -9.44
N ILE A 189 4.70 16.28 -8.81
CA ILE A 189 3.38 16.19 -9.48
C ILE A 189 3.02 17.52 -10.15
N LYS A 190 3.26 18.63 -9.45
CA LYS A 190 3.03 19.98 -9.99
C LYS A 190 3.78 20.18 -11.29
N LYS A 191 5.08 19.87 -11.32
CA LYS A 191 5.92 20.00 -12.51
C LYS A 191 5.41 19.12 -13.66
N GLU A 192 5.10 17.84 -13.38
CA GLU A 192 4.59 16.91 -14.38
C GLU A 192 3.27 17.38 -14.99
N LEU A 193 2.33 17.87 -14.17
CA LEU A 193 1.04 18.36 -14.65
C LEU A 193 1.17 19.67 -15.44
N LEU A 194 2.10 20.57 -15.06
CA LEU A 194 2.40 21.78 -15.84
C LEU A 194 2.97 21.43 -17.21
N GLU A 195 3.93 20.51 -17.29
CA GLU A 195 4.48 20.05 -18.56
C GLU A 195 3.42 19.41 -19.46
N LEU A 196 2.49 18.62 -18.87
CA LEU A 196 1.37 18.06 -19.61
C LEU A 196 0.41 19.14 -20.12
N LEU A 197 0.16 20.18 -19.31
CA LEU A 197 -0.71 21.30 -19.69
C LEU A 197 -0.12 22.11 -20.83
N GLU A 198 1.19 22.40 -20.82
CA GLU A 198 1.90 23.08 -21.90
C GLU A 198 1.87 22.25 -23.20
N LYS A 199 2.11 20.94 -23.11
CA LYS A 199 1.98 20.04 -24.27
C LYS A 199 0.55 20.00 -24.82
N ALA A 200 -0.46 20.06 -23.95
CA ALA A 200 -1.85 20.09 -24.39
C ALA A 200 -2.15 21.38 -25.19
N MET A 201 -1.62 22.52 -24.77
CA MET A 201 -1.74 23.76 -25.52
C MET A 201 -1.08 23.68 -26.90
N SER A 202 0.17 23.22 -26.96
CA SER A 202 0.91 23.09 -28.23
C SER A 202 0.22 22.14 -29.21
N SER A 203 -0.53 21.14 -28.70
CA SER A 203 -1.23 20.15 -29.54
C SER A 203 -2.61 20.59 -29.97
N SER A 204 -3.23 21.56 -29.30
CA SER A 204 -4.61 22.00 -29.56
C SER A 204 -4.74 22.90 -30.81
N GLY A 205 -3.66 23.14 -31.52
CA GLY A 205 -3.66 23.97 -32.75
C GLY A 205 -3.87 25.48 -32.50
N VAL A 206 -3.77 25.93 -31.26
CA VAL A 206 -3.69 27.34 -30.93
C VAL A 206 -2.32 27.85 -31.39
N ASN A 207 -2.23 28.19 -32.64
CA ASN A 207 -1.06 28.90 -33.18
C ASN A 207 -1.01 30.31 -32.56
N LEU A 208 -0.11 30.49 -31.61
CA LEU A 208 0.27 31.83 -31.19
C LEU A 208 1.09 32.46 -32.36
N ASN A 209 0.46 33.33 -33.10
CA ASN A 209 1.20 34.11 -34.11
C ASN A 209 2.07 35.13 -33.36
N ILE A 210 3.34 34.76 -33.16
CA ILE A 210 4.33 35.64 -32.50
C ILE A 210 4.94 36.50 -33.56
N GLN A 211 4.59 37.77 -33.57
CA GLN A 211 5.24 38.76 -34.43
C GLN A 211 6.23 39.61 -33.61
N ALA A 212 7.47 39.61 -34.01
CA ALA A 212 8.46 40.53 -33.46
C ALA A 212 8.37 41.82 -34.22
N GLY A 213 8.15 42.89 -33.52
CA GLY A 213 8.11 44.25 -34.10
C GLY A 213 9.01 45.19 -33.33
N THR A 214 9.32 46.29 -34.00
CA THR A 214 9.97 47.46 -33.37
C THR A 214 9.04 48.64 -33.52
N PHE A 215 8.89 49.45 -32.47
CA PHE A 215 8.24 50.74 -32.62
C PHE A 215 9.19 51.85 -32.16
N GLU A 216 9.16 52.94 -32.89
CA GLU A 216 9.91 54.14 -32.53
C GLU A 216 9.03 55.05 -31.65
N ARG A 217 9.53 55.40 -30.48
CA ARG A 217 8.89 56.38 -29.62
C ARG A 217 9.46 57.75 -29.93
N SER A 218 8.61 58.68 -30.36
CA SER A 218 8.99 59.99 -30.78
C SER A 218 9.75 60.89 -29.80
N ASP A 219 9.69 60.52 -28.51
CA ASP A 219 10.25 61.31 -27.41
C ASP A 219 11.57 60.75 -26.86
N TYR A 220 12.02 59.58 -27.35
CA TYR A 220 13.28 58.95 -26.96
C TYR A 220 13.92 58.27 -28.17
N ASP A 221 15.16 58.51 -28.36
CA ASP A 221 16.02 58.00 -29.47
C ASP A 221 16.39 56.49 -29.24
N SER A 222 15.47 55.68 -28.76
CA SER A 222 15.72 54.27 -28.49
C SER A 222 14.62 53.41 -29.10
N GLU A 223 15.03 52.46 -29.96
CA GLU A 223 14.15 51.37 -30.43
C GLU A 223 13.78 50.45 -29.30
N MET A 224 12.47 50.35 -29.00
CA MET A 224 11.96 49.31 -28.13
C MET A 224 11.59 48.10 -28.97
N ARG A 225 12.17 46.95 -28.61
CA ARG A 225 11.78 45.65 -29.18
C ARG A 225 10.63 45.06 -28.38
N TYR A 226 9.56 44.69 -29.05
CA TYR A 226 8.43 44.02 -28.42
C TYR A 226 8.11 42.73 -29.16
N ILE A 227 7.50 41.81 -28.45
CA ILE A 227 6.94 40.59 -29.02
C ILE A 227 5.43 40.67 -28.89
N GLU A 228 4.74 40.76 -30.02
CA GLU A 228 3.29 40.72 -30.09
C GLU A 228 2.84 39.28 -30.29
N VAL A 229 2.00 38.79 -29.36
CA VAL A 229 1.42 37.46 -29.42
C VAL A 229 -0.06 37.63 -29.76
N ILE A 230 -0.43 37.37 -31.00
CA ILE A 230 -1.83 37.47 -31.47
C ILE A 230 -2.37 36.06 -31.59
N PRO A 231 -3.44 35.66 -30.82
CA PRO A 231 -4.11 34.40 -31.04
C PRO A 231 -4.74 34.33 -32.42
N GLU A 232 -4.62 33.21 -33.10
CA GLU A 232 -5.24 32.98 -34.42
C GLU A 232 -6.76 33.13 -34.29
N GLY A 233 -7.38 34.05 -35.03
CA GLY A 233 -8.80 34.37 -34.98
C GLY A 233 -9.17 35.58 -34.12
N ALA A 234 -8.23 36.30 -33.53
CA ALA A 234 -8.50 37.58 -32.87
C ALA A 234 -8.83 38.66 -33.90
N THR A 235 -10.02 39.27 -33.77
CA THR A 235 -10.51 40.31 -34.69
C THR A 235 -10.09 41.73 -34.32
N THR A 236 -9.35 41.90 -33.23
CA THR A 236 -8.85 43.22 -32.77
C THR A 236 -7.43 43.10 -32.25
N ASN A 237 -6.56 43.99 -32.76
CA ASN A 237 -5.21 44.15 -32.24
C ASN A 237 -5.28 44.64 -30.80
N MET A 238 -5.05 43.80 -29.84
CA MET A 238 -4.74 44.21 -28.48
C MET A 238 -3.26 43.99 -28.25
N PRO A 239 -2.44 45.07 -28.20
CA PRO A 239 -1.03 44.93 -27.88
C PRO A 239 -0.90 44.55 -26.39
N PHE A 240 -0.31 43.38 -26.13
CA PHE A 240 0.23 43.09 -24.82
C PHE A 240 1.69 43.54 -24.80
N VAL A 241 1.97 44.54 -24.00
CA VAL A 241 3.33 44.92 -23.65
C VAL A 241 3.74 44.06 -22.46
N ILE A 242 4.76 43.24 -22.63
CA ILE A 242 5.42 42.51 -21.54
C ILE A 242 6.60 43.34 -21.07
#